data_4be674b6aed7c636bc3dc4a767a76776
#
_entry.id   4be674b6aed7c636bc3dc4a767a76776
#
_cell.length_a   1.000
_cell.length_b   1.000
_cell.length_c   1.000
_cell.angle_alpha   90.00
_cell.angle_beta   90.00
_cell.angle_gamma   90.00
#
_symmetry.space_group_name_H-M   'P 1'
#
loop_
_entity.id
_entity.type
_entity.pdbx_description
1 polymer ?
#
loop_
_entity_poly.entity_id
_entity_poly.type
_entity_poly.pdbx_seq_one_letter_code
_entity_poly.pdbx_strand_id
1 'polypeptide(L)'
;MAIGVAPLGDASCDQLTLNREVSSHWLNPLDQAKNPQSSFSSQQLASWGLLRQVRREAAIDDCLQSIPPPPAEQLKAMLEQWCQQQRIDSPQTLQRWQQQQGLSPEQWQQFVARRWRWLLWCEQNLETKLNSHYLERKSQLDQVSYSLLRVKDQHLANELHLRIKEGEASFEEIASEYSEGPERQQGGRLGPVPLSQPHPMLAKLLQVSTPGQLWPAKQLEDWWIVVRLEELHCTELTDSLKQRLLFELGDQHLEEQLSAAKTQGQA
;
A
#
# COMPACT_ATOMS: atom_id res chain seq x y z
N MET A 1 -39.37 -22.45 13.59
CA MET A 1 -38.79 -22.52 14.94
C MET A 1 -37.92 -21.27 15.12
N ALA A 2 -38.39 -20.34 15.91
CA ALA A 2 -37.71 -19.08 16.20
C ALA A 2 -36.76 -19.32 17.38
N ILE A 3 -35.48 -19.00 17.19
CA ILE A 3 -34.49 -19.01 18.26
C ILE A 3 -34.44 -17.58 18.85
N GLY A 4 -34.94 -17.48 20.09
CA GLY A 4 -34.98 -16.22 20.82
C GLY A 4 -33.60 -15.70 21.20
N VAL A 5 -33.41 -14.41 20.98
CA VAL A 5 -32.29 -13.63 21.50
C VAL A 5 -32.71 -13.16 22.90
N ALA A 6 -31.94 -13.54 23.93
CA ALA A 6 -32.10 -13.05 25.28
C ALA A 6 -31.69 -11.57 25.40
N PRO A 7 -32.38 -10.74 26.17
CA PRO A 7 -32.00 -9.37 26.40
C PRO A 7 -30.78 -9.30 27.34
N LEU A 8 -29.76 -8.54 26.95
CA LEU A 8 -28.68 -8.12 27.81
C LEU A 8 -29.22 -7.16 28.88
N GLY A 9 -28.95 -7.50 30.14
CA GLY A 9 -29.44 -6.82 31.31
C GLY A 9 -29.00 -5.37 31.38
N ASP A 10 -29.89 -4.53 31.90
CA ASP A 10 -29.70 -3.17 32.39
C ASP A 10 -28.52 -3.11 33.38
N ALA A 11 -27.36 -2.64 32.90
CA ALA A 11 -26.33 -2.13 33.78
C ALA A 11 -26.65 -0.66 34.06
N SER A 12 -27.13 -0.42 35.26
CA SER A 12 -27.40 0.86 35.87
C SER A 12 -26.32 1.91 35.53
N CYS A 13 -26.75 2.96 34.85
CA CYS A 13 -25.95 4.12 34.43
C CYS A 13 -25.87 5.17 35.56
N ASP A 14 -25.58 4.77 36.82
CA ASP A 14 -25.61 5.67 37.97
C ASP A 14 -24.29 5.81 38.72
N GLN A 15 -23.14 5.77 38.03
CA GLN A 15 -21.86 6.18 38.63
C GLN A 15 -20.88 6.84 37.65
N LEU A 16 -21.34 7.78 36.84
CA LEU A 16 -20.47 8.71 36.12
C LEU A 16 -20.87 10.17 36.46
N THR A 17 -20.79 10.53 37.75
CA THR A 17 -20.59 11.92 38.12
C THR A 17 -19.14 12.32 37.84
N LEU A 18 -18.76 12.32 36.60
CA LEU A 18 -17.57 13.03 36.10
C LEU A 18 -17.97 14.50 35.99
N ASN A 19 -17.26 15.31 36.76
CA ASN A 19 -17.37 16.74 36.93
C ASN A 19 -17.92 17.47 35.69
N ARG A 20 -18.98 18.23 35.90
CA ARG A 20 -19.64 19.07 34.90
C ARG A 20 -18.74 20.17 34.29
N GLU A 21 -17.51 20.33 34.78
CA GLU A 21 -16.53 21.29 34.23
C GLU A 21 -15.71 20.77 33.02
N VAL A 22 -15.72 19.46 32.77
CA VAL A 22 -15.00 18.89 31.61
C VAL A 22 -15.82 18.99 30.31
N SER A 23 -17.14 19.16 30.40
CA SER A 23 -18.03 19.12 29.23
C SER A 23 -18.04 20.38 28.38
N SER A 24 -17.60 21.53 28.87
CA SER A 24 -17.63 22.79 28.11
C SER A 24 -16.42 22.97 27.20
N HIS A 25 -15.33 22.22 27.45
CA HIS A 25 -14.10 22.34 26.64
C HIS A 25 -14.13 21.51 25.34
N TRP A 26 -15.03 20.52 25.25
CA TRP A 26 -15.11 19.62 24.07
C TRP A 26 -15.96 20.17 22.93
N LEU A 27 -16.82 21.16 23.16
CA LEU A 27 -17.70 21.75 22.15
C LEU A 27 -17.01 22.83 21.29
N ASN A 28 -15.96 23.46 21.82
CA ASN A 28 -15.22 24.52 21.12
C ASN A 28 -14.50 24.09 19.83
N PRO A 29 -13.88 22.89 19.72
CA PRO A 29 -13.19 22.47 18.51
C PRO A 29 -14.13 22.29 17.32
N LEU A 30 -15.36 21.81 17.54
CA LEU A 30 -16.33 21.58 16.47
C LEU A 30 -16.89 22.89 15.89
N ASP A 31 -17.07 23.90 16.73
CA ASP A 31 -17.51 25.23 16.28
C ASP A 31 -16.40 25.99 15.54
N GLN A 32 -15.14 25.79 15.95
CA GLN A 32 -13.98 26.33 15.22
C GLN A 32 -13.79 25.62 13.86
N ALA A 33 -14.02 24.31 13.77
CA ALA A 33 -13.93 23.55 12.52
C ALA A 33 -14.98 23.99 11.48
N LYS A 34 -16.10 24.55 11.94
CA LYS A 34 -17.14 25.10 11.05
C LYS A 34 -16.79 26.47 10.48
N ASN A 35 -15.77 27.14 11.04
CA ASN A 35 -15.31 28.43 10.54
C ASN A 35 -14.04 28.23 9.67
N PRO A 36 -14.11 28.36 8.34
CA PRO A 36 -12.97 28.14 7.44
C PRO A 36 -11.80 29.13 7.67
N GLN A 37 -11.99 30.18 8.49
CA GLN A 37 -10.95 31.15 8.86
C GLN A 37 -10.28 30.85 10.21
N SER A 38 -10.70 29.79 10.94
CA SER A 38 -10.10 29.47 12.23
C SER A 38 -8.75 28.77 12.05
N SER A 39 -7.72 29.33 12.70
CA SER A 39 -6.40 28.67 12.78
C SER A 39 -6.41 27.67 13.95
N PHE A 40 -6.01 26.43 13.67
CA PHE A 40 -5.89 25.41 14.70
C PHE A 40 -4.49 25.43 15.31
N SER A 41 -4.41 25.33 16.63
CA SER A 41 -3.11 25.19 17.31
C SER A 41 -2.48 23.83 17.04
N SER A 42 -1.15 23.75 17.13
CA SER A 42 -0.43 22.47 17.01
C SER A 42 -0.92 21.42 18.02
N GLN A 43 -1.35 21.88 19.22
CA GLN A 43 -1.88 21.00 20.25
C GLN A 43 -3.26 20.42 19.85
N GLN A 44 -4.14 21.21 19.25
CA GLN A 44 -5.41 20.74 18.71
C GLN A 44 -5.20 19.73 17.59
N LEU A 45 -4.31 20.04 16.63
CA LEU A 45 -3.97 19.11 15.54
C LEU A 45 -3.36 17.80 16.07
N ALA A 46 -2.56 17.87 17.14
CA ALA A 46 -2.00 16.68 17.78
C ALA A 46 -3.09 15.84 18.46
N SER A 47 -4.05 16.48 19.16
CA SER A 47 -5.15 15.77 19.82
C SER A 47 -6.08 15.05 18.83
N TRP A 48 -6.18 15.53 17.59
CA TRP A 48 -6.93 14.90 16.51
C TRP A 48 -6.11 13.89 15.70
N GLY A 49 -4.82 13.71 16.02
CA GLY A 49 -3.91 12.84 15.24
C GLY A 49 -3.49 13.41 13.87
N LEU A 50 -3.79 14.68 13.59
CA LEU A 50 -3.55 15.33 12.30
C LEU A 50 -2.20 16.04 12.20
N LEU A 51 -1.51 16.26 13.33
CA LEU A 51 -0.28 17.06 13.35
C LEU A 51 0.81 16.50 12.40
N ARG A 52 0.97 15.16 12.35
CA ARG A 52 1.95 14.53 11.47
C ARG A 52 1.61 14.77 10.00
N GLN A 53 0.33 14.64 9.64
CA GLN A 53 -0.14 14.88 8.28
C GLN A 53 0.08 16.33 7.87
N VAL A 54 -0.28 17.30 8.73
CA VAL A 54 -0.07 18.72 8.44
C VAL A 54 1.41 19.04 8.26
N ARG A 55 2.30 18.49 9.10
CA ARG A 55 3.75 18.65 8.94
C ARG A 55 4.26 18.05 7.65
N ARG A 56 3.74 16.89 7.25
CA ARG A 56 4.08 16.26 5.98
C ARG A 56 3.66 17.14 4.79
N GLU A 57 2.44 17.67 4.80
CA GLU A 57 1.96 18.56 3.74
C GLU A 57 2.77 19.86 3.69
N ALA A 58 3.15 20.43 4.84
CA ALA A 58 4.03 21.60 4.89
C ALA A 58 5.43 21.30 4.30
N ALA A 59 6.01 20.15 4.62
CA ALA A 59 7.30 19.75 4.05
C ALA A 59 7.23 19.56 2.52
N ILE A 60 6.10 19.05 2.00
CA ILE A 60 5.86 19.02 0.55
C ILE A 60 5.82 20.45 0.00
N ASP A 61 5.09 21.37 0.64
CA ASP A 61 5.00 22.77 0.18
C ASP A 61 6.39 23.44 0.14
N ASP A 62 7.24 23.16 1.12
CA ASP A 62 8.64 23.65 1.12
C ASP A 62 9.42 23.11 -0.10
N CYS A 63 9.30 21.83 -0.40
CA CYS A 63 9.90 21.24 -1.60
C CYS A 63 9.36 21.87 -2.89
N LEU A 64 8.07 22.19 -2.93
CA LEU A 64 7.40 22.75 -4.10
C LEU A 64 7.77 24.23 -4.38
N GLN A 65 8.40 24.95 -3.44
CA GLN A 65 8.82 26.34 -3.67
C GLN A 65 9.79 26.46 -4.86
N SER A 66 10.61 25.43 -5.10
CA SER A 66 11.57 25.39 -6.22
C SER A 66 10.96 24.95 -7.55
N ILE A 67 9.73 24.45 -7.55
CA ILE A 67 9.09 23.85 -8.73
C ILE A 67 8.12 24.85 -9.36
N PRO A 68 8.32 25.20 -10.65
CA PRO A 68 7.41 26.11 -11.33
C PRO A 68 6.01 25.50 -11.52
N PRO A 69 4.99 26.35 -11.75
CA PRO A 69 3.67 25.86 -12.13
C PRO A 69 3.73 25.12 -13.48
N PRO A 70 2.78 24.22 -13.76
CA PRO A 70 2.66 23.58 -15.07
C PRO A 70 2.51 24.62 -16.20
N PRO A 71 2.97 24.33 -17.42
CA PRO A 71 2.65 25.13 -18.60
C PRO A 71 1.13 25.33 -18.73
N ALA A 72 0.69 26.49 -19.26
CA ALA A 72 -0.72 26.89 -19.27
C ALA A 72 -1.65 25.84 -19.93
N GLU A 73 -1.24 25.27 -21.07
CA GLU A 73 -2.00 24.21 -21.76
C GLU A 73 -2.12 22.94 -20.92
N GLN A 74 -1.05 22.54 -20.25
CA GLN A 74 -1.04 21.38 -19.39
C GLN A 74 -1.90 21.59 -18.14
N LEU A 75 -1.81 22.78 -17.52
CA LEU A 75 -2.65 23.15 -16.39
C LEU A 75 -4.13 23.08 -16.78
N LYS A 76 -4.49 23.66 -17.94
CA LYS A 76 -5.86 23.62 -18.46
C LYS A 76 -6.37 22.18 -18.60
N ALA A 77 -5.60 21.30 -19.24
CA ALA A 77 -5.97 19.89 -19.38
C ALA A 77 -6.15 19.19 -18.02
N MET A 78 -5.28 19.48 -17.06
CA MET A 78 -5.37 18.93 -15.69
C MET A 78 -6.64 19.41 -14.97
N LEU A 79 -7.02 20.69 -15.11
CA LEU A 79 -8.23 21.27 -14.52
C LEU A 79 -9.48 20.66 -15.12
N GLU A 80 -9.52 20.50 -16.45
CA GLU A 80 -10.63 19.85 -17.15
C GLU A 80 -10.79 18.39 -16.73
N GLN A 81 -9.68 17.64 -16.70
CA GLN A 81 -9.69 16.25 -16.24
C GLN A 81 -10.14 16.12 -14.79
N TRP A 82 -9.68 17.00 -13.91
CA TRP A 82 -10.09 17.03 -12.51
C TRP A 82 -11.60 17.29 -12.38
N CYS A 83 -12.15 18.29 -13.10
CA CYS A 83 -13.58 18.56 -13.12
C CYS A 83 -14.40 17.34 -13.58
N GLN A 84 -13.94 16.65 -14.63
CA GLN A 84 -14.59 15.41 -15.11
C GLN A 84 -14.60 14.31 -14.03
N GLN A 85 -13.47 14.09 -13.36
CA GLN A 85 -13.36 13.10 -12.27
C GLN A 85 -14.27 13.43 -11.09
N GLN A 86 -14.42 14.72 -10.76
CA GLN A 86 -15.31 15.19 -9.69
C GLN A 86 -16.78 15.35 -10.13
N ARG A 87 -17.09 15.07 -11.39
CA ARG A 87 -18.44 15.25 -11.98
C ARG A 87 -18.94 16.70 -11.85
N ILE A 88 -18.04 17.64 -12.05
CA ILE A 88 -18.34 19.07 -12.02
C ILE A 88 -18.55 19.54 -13.46
N ASP A 89 -19.82 19.67 -13.88
CA ASP A 89 -20.21 19.89 -15.28
C ASP A 89 -20.46 21.36 -15.60
N SER A 90 -20.38 22.25 -14.62
CA SER A 90 -20.67 23.67 -14.85
C SER A 90 -19.77 24.59 -13.99
N PRO A 91 -19.51 25.81 -14.48
CA PRO A 91 -18.80 26.84 -13.72
C PRO A 91 -19.44 27.16 -12.36
N GLN A 92 -20.79 27.15 -12.31
CA GLN A 92 -21.53 27.43 -11.08
C GLN A 92 -21.32 26.31 -10.04
N THR A 93 -21.27 25.06 -10.48
CA THR A 93 -20.97 23.89 -9.60
C THR A 93 -19.54 23.97 -9.08
N LEU A 94 -18.59 24.34 -9.94
CA LEU A 94 -17.20 24.56 -9.54
C LEU A 94 -17.07 25.67 -8.48
N GLN A 95 -17.72 26.81 -8.72
CA GLN A 95 -17.70 27.92 -7.78
C GLN A 95 -18.30 27.55 -6.41
N ARG A 96 -19.41 26.80 -6.39
CA ARG A 96 -19.99 26.29 -5.13
C ARG A 96 -19.02 25.36 -4.40
N TRP A 97 -18.38 24.45 -5.13
CA TRP A 97 -17.39 23.55 -4.56
C TRP A 97 -16.21 24.32 -3.96
N GLN A 98 -15.65 25.29 -4.69
CA GLN A 98 -14.58 26.16 -4.22
C GLN A 98 -14.97 26.90 -2.93
N GLN A 99 -16.16 27.48 -2.89
CA GLN A 99 -16.69 28.15 -1.70
C GLN A 99 -16.83 27.20 -0.50
N GLN A 100 -17.33 25.99 -0.72
CA GLN A 100 -17.44 24.96 0.32
C GLN A 100 -16.07 24.53 0.88
N GLN A 101 -15.05 24.48 0.02
CA GLN A 101 -13.68 24.17 0.42
C GLN A 101 -12.91 25.39 0.94
N GLY A 102 -13.45 26.59 0.82
CA GLY A 102 -12.77 27.84 1.21
C GLY A 102 -11.56 28.16 0.32
N LEU A 103 -11.57 27.72 -0.96
CA LEU A 103 -10.48 27.91 -1.90
C LEU A 103 -10.81 29.04 -2.89
N SER A 104 -9.83 29.95 -3.13
CA SER A 104 -9.92 30.85 -4.29
C SER A 104 -9.71 30.08 -5.60
N PRO A 105 -10.06 30.64 -6.77
CA PRO A 105 -9.78 30.04 -8.07
C PRO A 105 -8.28 29.70 -8.26
N GLU A 106 -7.39 30.58 -7.80
CA GLU A 106 -5.93 30.40 -7.88
C GLU A 106 -5.47 29.28 -6.94
N GLN A 107 -6.00 29.22 -5.73
CA GLN A 107 -5.70 28.15 -4.78
C GLN A 107 -6.20 26.79 -5.28
N TRP A 108 -7.37 26.76 -5.95
CA TRP A 108 -7.84 25.54 -6.60
C TRP A 108 -6.91 25.07 -7.72
N GLN A 109 -6.40 25.98 -8.56
CA GLN A 109 -5.41 25.62 -9.58
C GLN A 109 -4.15 25.05 -8.97
N GLN A 110 -3.64 25.65 -7.88
CA GLN A 110 -2.49 25.14 -7.14
C GLN A 110 -2.77 23.75 -6.53
N PHE A 111 -3.96 23.56 -5.98
CA PHE A 111 -4.41 22.28 -5.43
C PHE A 111 -4.41 21.17 -6.50
N VAL A 112 -4.97 21.43 -7.67
CA VAL A 112 -5.00 20.45 -8.78
C VAL A 112 -3.58 20.18 -9.32
N ALA A 113 -2.76 21.23 -9.46
CA ALA A 113 -1.39 21.11 -9.95
C ALA A 113 -0.42 20.48 -8.94
N ARG A 114 -0.78 20.43 -7.65
CA ARG A 114 0.12 20.02 -6.55
C ARG A 114 0.75 18.66 -6.77
N ARG A 115 -0.04 17.65 -7.16
CA ARG A 115 0.45 16.29 -7.39
C ARG A 115 1.45 16.22 -8.55
N TRP A 116 1.20 16.94 -9.63
CA TRP A 116 2.12 17.03 -10.77
C TRP A 116 3.44 17.68 -10.36
N ARG A 117 3.39 18.81 -9.63
CA ARG A 117 4.57 19.50 -9.13
C ARG A 117 5.38 18.60 -8.18
N TRP A 118 4.71 17.83 -7.33
CA TRP A 118 5.36 16.87 -6.43
C TRP A 118 6.07 15.76 -7.20
N LEU A 119 5.44 15.21 -8.24
CA LEU A 119 6.08 14.24 -9.12
C LEU A 119 7.32 14.83 -9.78
N LEU A 120 7.21 16.04 -10.33
CA LEU A 120 8.36 16.72 -10.96
C LEU A 120 9.51 16.96 -9.98
N TRP A 121 9.21 17.33 -8.74
CA TRP A 121 10.21 17.45 -7.70
C TRP A 121 10.88 16.09 -7.42
N CYS A 122 10.11 15.02 -7.29
CA CYS A 122 10.65 13.68 -7.09
C CYS A 122 11.53 13.25 -8.26
N GLU A 123 11.13 13.51 -9.49
CA GLU A 123 11.94 13.22 -10.69
C GLU A 123 13.27 13.98 -10.64
N GLN A 124 13.26 15.27 -10.36
CA GLN A 124 14.48 16.09 -10.34
C GLN A 124 15.45 15.71 -9.21
N ASN A 125 14.95 15.26 -8.06
CA ASN A 125 15.77 15.07 -6.86
C ASN A 125 16.05 13.60 -6.52
N LEU A 126 15.20 12.67 -6.97
CA LEU A 126 15.25 11.27 -6.54
C LEU A 126 15.42 10.26 -7.69
N GLU A 127 15.46 10.69 -8.96
CA GLU A 127 15.61 9.81 -10.11
C GLU A 127 16.86 8.93 -10.03
N THR A 128 17.94 9.44 -9.46
CA THR A 128 19.19 8.69 -9.27
C THR A 128 19.03 7.48 -8.36
N LYS A 129 18.07 7.51 -7.44
CA LYS A 129 17.73 6.41 -6.51
C LYS A 129 16.71 5.42 -7.09
N LEU A 130 16.05 5.77 -8.21
CA LEU A 130 14.93 5.00 -8.75
C LEU A 130 15.30 3.56 -9.09
N ASN A 131 16.43 3.35 -9.78
CA ASN A 131 16.85 2.00 -10.18
C ASN A 131 17.17 1.11 -8.97
N SER A 132 17.86 1.66 -7.96
CA SER A 132 18.14 0.92 -6.71
C SER A 132 16.86 0.54 -6.01
N HIS A 133 15.94 1.50 -5.86
CA HIS A 133 14.65 1.27 -5.24
C HIS A 133 13.78 0.25 -6.00
N TYR A 134 13.77 0.32 -7.34
CA TYR A 134 13.10 -0.68 -8.17
C TYR A 134 13.65 -2.10 -7.92
N LEU A 135 14.99 -2.25 -7.85
CA LEU A 135 15.62 -3.55 -7.59
C LEU A 135 15.31 -4.07 -6.18
N GLU A 136 15.29 -3.20 -5.17
CA GLU A 136 14.88 -3.55 -3.80
C GLU A 136 13.41 -4.02 -3.73
N ARG A 137 12.55 -3.37 -4.52
CA ARG A 137 11.13 -3.69 -4.58
C ARG A 137 10.80 -4.87 -5.50
N LYS A 138 11.77 -5.33 -6.32
CA LYS A 138 11.53 -6.29 -7.41
C LYS A 138 10.85 -7.57 -6.94
N SER A 139 11.25 -8.14 -5.81
CA SER A 139 10.60 -9.34 -5.27
C SER A 139 9.13 -9.15 -4.86
N GLN A 140 8.72 -7.92 -4.58
CA GLN A 140 7.33 -7.56 -4.25
C GLN A 140 6.53 -7.21 -5.51
N LEU A 141 7.20 -6.85 -6.59
CA LEU A 141 6.59 -6.47 -7.86
C LEU A 141 6.41 -7.67 -8.78
N ASP A 142 7.43 -8.53 -8.87
CA ASP A 142 7.40 -9.75 -9.69
C ASP A 142 6.36 -10.72 -9.12
N GLN A 143 5.63 -11.38 -10.02
CA GLN A 143 4.62 -12.37 -9.64
C GLN A 143 5.04 -13.76 -10.09
N VAL A 144 4.73 -14.75 -9.28
CA VAL A 144 5.06 -16.15 -9.52
C VAL A 144 3.85 -17.04 -9.32
N SER A 145 3.67 -17.98 -10.24
CA SER A 145 2.79 -19.15 -10.10
C SER A 145 3.66 -20.38 -10.05
N TYR A 146 3.45 -21.24 -9.07
CA TYR A 146 4.25 -22.43 -8.85
C TYR A 146 3.40 -23.57 -8.27
N SER A 147 3.87 -24.80 -8.47
CA SER A 147 3.30 -25.98 -7.85
C SER A 147 4.17 -26.43 -6.68
N LEU A 148 3.55 -26.73 -5.55
CA LEU A 148 4.21 -27.16 -4.30
C LEU A 148 3.55 -28.44 -3.81
N LEU A 149 4.40 -29.37 -3.41
CA LEU A 149 4.06 -30.59 -2.66
C LEU A 149 4.92 -30.60 -1.41
N ARG A 150 4.35 -30.92 -0.24
CA ARG A 150 5.09 -31.08 1.00
C ARG A 150 4.67 -32.36 1.74
N VAL A 151 5.67 -33.10 2.20
CA VAL A 151 5.51 -34.29 3.05
C VAL A 151 6.56 -34.31 4.14
N LYS A 152 6.36 -35.09 5.21
CA LYS A 152 7.34 -35.21 6.29
C LYS A 152 8.45 -36.23 5.97
N ASP A 153 8.16 -37.25 5.19
CA ASP A 153 9.09 -38.31 4.87
C ASP A 153 9.94 -37.96 3.64
N GLN A 154 11.28 -38.05 3.82
CA GLN A 154 12.24 -37.78 2.75
C GLN A 154 12.18 -38.78 1.61
N HIS A 155 12.01 -40.08 1.93
CA HIS A 155 12.01 -41.13 0.92
C HIS A 155 10.77 -40.99 0.04
N LEU A 156 9.63 -40.73 0.67
CA LEU A 156 8.37 -40.42 -0.05
C LEU A 156 8.52 -39.18 -0.97
N ALA A 157 9.12 -38.09 -0.46
CA ALA A 157 9.33 -36.89 -1.26
C ALA A 157 10.16 -37.15 -2.51
N ASN A 158 11.25 -37.98 -2.38
CA ASN A 158 12.09 -38.35 -3.50
C ASN A 158 11.36 -39.27 -4.49
N GLU A 159 10.58 -40.21 -4.03
CA GLU A 159 9.74 -41.08 -4.86
C GLU A 159 8.74 -40.25 -5.67
N LEU A 160 7.98 -39.36 -4.99
CA LEU A 160 6.99 -38.50 -5.63
C LEU A 160 7.63 -37.56 -6.67
N HIS A 161 8.82 -37.02 -6.37
CA HIS A 161 9.59 -36.24 -7.35
C HIS A 161 9.91 -37.06 -8.61
N LEU A 162 10.36 -38.32 -8.45
CA LEU A 162 10.68 -39.20 -9.59
C LEU A 162 9.43 -39.53 -10.42
N ARG A 163 8.33 -39.87 -9.78
CA ARG A 163 7.06 -40.16 -10.47
C ARG A 163 6.57 -38.95 -11.31
N ILE A 164 6.70 -37.72 -10.77
CA ILE A 164 6.37 -36.51 -11.52
C ILE A 164 7.35 -36.31 -12.67
N LYS A 165 8.65 -36.50 -12.43
CA LYS A 165 9.72 -36.32 -13.42
C LYS A 165 9.61 -37.27 -14.59
N GLU A 166 9.31 -38.55 -14.33
CA GLU A 166 9.16 -39.60 -15.34
C GLU A 166 7.79 -39.57 -16.02
N GLY A 167 6.87 -38.71 -15.57
CA GLY A 167 5.54 -38.55 -16.16
C GLY A 167 4.57 -39.67 -15.82
N GLU A 168 4.85 -40.45 -14.76
CA GLU A 168 3.97 -41.52 -14.29
C GLU A 168 2.65 -40.98 -13.72
N ALA A 169 2.70 -39.79 -13.12
CA ALA A 169 1.54 -39.05 -12.65
C ALA A 169 1.78 -37.52 -12.76
N SER A 170 0.70 -36.75 -12.89
CA SER A 170 0.77 -35.32 -12.90
C SER A 170 1.13 -34.75 -11.53
N PHE A 171 1.68 -33.53 -11.52
CA PHE A 171 1.95 -32.83 -10.24
C PHE A 171 0.65 -32.65 -9.43
N GLU A 172 -0.45 -32.33 -10.10
CA GLU A 172 -1.76 -32.08 -9.50
C GLU A 172 -2.32 -33.33 -8.81
N GLU A 173 -2.26 -34.50 -9.47
CA GLU A 173 -2.66 -35.78 -8.89
C GLU A 173 -1.85 -36.12 -7.63
N ILE A 174 -0.52 -36.04 -7.75
CA ILE A 174 0.40 -36.34 -6.65
C ILE A 174 0.17 -35.37 -5.46
N ALA A 175 0.05 -34.06 -5.74
CA ALA A 175 -0.18 -33.09 -4.68
C ALA A 175 -1.54 -33.27 -3.99
N SER A 176 -2.59 -33.59 -4.76
CA SER A 176 -3.92 -33.85 -4.21
C SER A 176 -3.98 -35.10 -3.34
N GLU A 177 -3.18 -36.12 -3.66
CA GLU A 177 -3.15 -37.38 -2.94
C GLU A 177 -2.22 -37.34 -1.71
N TYR A 178 -0.99 -36.80 -1.88
CA TYR A 178 0.09 -36.96 -0.90
C TYR A 178 0.44 -35.69 -0.13
N SER A 179 0.12 -34.47 -0.64
CA SER A 179 0.53 -33.27 0.08
C SER A 179 -0.15 -33.16 1.45
N GLU A 180 0.65 -32.83 2.46
CA GLU A 180 0.18 -32.64 3.83
C GLU A 180 -0.12 -31.17 4.15
N GLY A 181 0.08 -30.26 3.18
CA GLY A 181 -0.18 -28.84 3.33
C GLY A 181 -1.51 -28.39 2.75
N PRO A 182 -1.88 -27.11 2.95
CA PRO A 182 -3.13 -26.54 2.44
C PRO A 182 -3.22 -26.50 0.90
N GLU A 183 -2.08 -26.48 0.21
CA GLU A 183 -1.98 -26.54 -1.26
C GLU A 183 -2.58 -27.83 -1.85
N ARG A 184 -2.73 -28.88 -1.06
CA ARG A 184 -3.39 -30.12 -1.45
C ARG A 184 -4.76 -29.89 -2.10
N GLN A 185 -5.55 -28.94 -1.54
CA GLN A 185 -6.90 -28.65 -2.02
C GLN A 185 -6.94 -28.06 -3.45
N GLN A 186 -5.81 -27.52 -3.91
CA GLN A 186 -5.66 -26.90 -5.22
C GLN A 186 -4.70 -27.68 -6.13
N GLY A 187 -4.53 -28.99 -5.88
CA GLY A 187 -3.59 -29.82 -6.64
C GLY A 187 -2.14 -29.32 -6.57
N GLY A 188 -1.78 -28.68 -5.47
CA GLY A 188 -0.46 -28.10 -5.28
C GLY A 188 -0.25 -26.74 -5.95
N ARG A 189 -1.15 -26.24 -6.79
CA ARG A 189 -0.96 -24.99 -7.55
C ARG A 189 -1.21 -23.76 -6.69
N LEU A 190 -0.24 -22.85 -6.66
CA LEU A 190 -0.24 -21.61 -5.90
C LEU A 190 0.09 -20.42 -6.82
N GLY A 191 -0.58 -19.30 -6.58
CA GLY A 191 -0.36 -18.06 -7.33
C GLY A 191 -1.46 -17.73 -8.36
N PRO A 192 -1.31 -16.61 -9.11
CA PRO A 192 -0.15 -15.69 -9.06
C PRO A 192 -0.06 -14.90 -7.76
N VAL A 193 1.14 -14.88 -7.17
CA VAL A 193 1.44 -14.14 -5.93
C VAL A 193 2.76 -13.39 -6.08
N PRO A 194 2.98 -12.29 -5.31
CA PRO A 194 4.28 -11.65 -5.27
C PRO A 194 5.39 -12.64 -4.91
N LEU A 195 6.54 -12.57 -5.57
CA LEU A 195 7.68 -13.46 -5.31
C LEU A 195 8.19 -13.37 -3.86
N SER A 196 7.88 -12.29 -3.15
CA SER A 196 8.19 -12.12 -1.72
C SER A 196 7.26 -12.89 -0.77
N GLN A 197 6.13 -13.41 -1.27
CA GLN A 197 5.14 -14.10 -0.42
C GLN A 197 5.53 -15.54 -0.05
N PRO A 198 6.10 -16.38 -0.96
CA PRO A 198 6.62 -17.68 -0.59
C PRO A 198 7.73 -17.58 0.47
N HIS A 199 7.96 -18.70 1.18
CA HIS A 199 9.09 -18.80 2.10
C HIS A 199 10.39 -18.34 1.40
N PRO A 200 11.34 -17.61 2.07
CA PRO A 200 12.52 -17.03 1.43
C PRO A 200 13.39 -18.02 0.65
N MET A 201 13.50 -19.27 1.13
CA MET A 201 14.20 -20.32 0.39
C MET A 201 13.48 -20.70 -0.90
N LEU A 202 12.14 -20.79 -0.88
CA LEU A 202 11.34 -21.04 -2.08
C LEU A 202 11.45 -19.88 -3.07
N ALA A 203 11.33 -18.65 -2.59
CA ALA A 203 11.46 -17.46 -3.42
C ALA A 203 12.79 -17.44 -4.19
N LYS A 204 13.91 -17.77 -3.51
CA LYS A 204 15.23 -17.88 -4.15
C LYS A 204 15.29 -18.96 -5.22
N LEU A 205 14.68 -20.13 -4.97
CA LEU A 205 14.62 -21.20 -5.97
C LEU A 205 13.79 -20.78 -7.18
N LEU A 206 12.61 -20.23 -6.93
CA LEU A 206 11.69 -19.80 -7.99
C LEU A 206 12.29 -18.67 -8.83
N GLN A 207 13.02 -17.75 -8.22
CA GLN A 207 13.69 -16.63 -8.91
C GLN A 207 14.73 -17.08 -9.96
N VAL A 208 15.42 -18.19 -9.71
CA VAL A 208 16.46 -18.73 -10.60
C VAL A 208 15.96 -19.87 -11.50
N SER A 209 14.68 -20.21 -11.39
CA SER A 209 14.06 -21.29 -12.16
C SER A 209 13.60 -20.81 -13.52
N THR A 210 13.52 -21.72 -14.45
CA THR A 210 12.81 -21.55 -15.72
C THR A 210 11.41 -22.15 -15.62
N PRO A 211 10.39 -21.60 -16.33
CA PRO A 211 9.06 -22.17 -16.38
C PRO A 211 9.07 -23.67 -16.71
N GLY A 212 8.33 -24.46 -15.95
CA GLY A 212 8.32 -25.93 -16.04
C GLY A 212 9.43 -26.64 -15.28
N GLN A 213 10.42 -25.93 -14.76
CA GLN A 213 11.52 -26.54 -14.01
C GLN A 213 11.04 -27.15 -12.71
N LEU A 214 11.21 -28.48 -12.59
CA LEU A 214 10.93 -29.27 -11.40
C LEU A 214 12.23 -29.41 -10.58
N TRP A 215 12.19 -29.00 -9.33
CA TRP A 215 13.30 -29.19 -8.40
C TRP A 215 13.23 -30.53 -7.68
N PRO A 216 14.38 -31.20 -7.43
CA PRO A 216 14.44 -32.36 -6.56
C PRO A 216 13.89 -32.03 -5.17
N ALA A 217 13.47 -33.07 -4.45
CA ALA A 217 13.01 -32.92 -3.08
C ALA A 217 14.05 -32.20 -2.22
N LYS A 218 13.63 -31.15 -1.53
CA LYS A 218 14.47 -30.33 -0.65
C LYS A 218 13.83 -30.23 0.73
N GLN A 219 14.67 -30.20 1.75
CA GLN A 219 14.20 -29.94 3.10
C GLN A 219 13.95 -28.45 3.29
N LEU A 220 12.79 -28.13 3.84
CA LEU A 220 12.37 -26.78 4.24
C LEU A 220 11.73 -26.87 5.62
N GLU A 221 12.49 -26.45 6.64
CA GLU A 221 12.12 -26.63 8.05
C GLU A 221 11.82 -28.12 8.36
N ASP A 222 10.63 -28.45 8.84
CA ASP A 222 10.18 -29.80 9.18
C ASP A 222 9.60 -30.58 7.99
N TRP A 223 9.66 -30.03 6.78
CA TRP A 223 9.03 -30.58 5.59
C TRP A 223 10.04 -30.93 4.50
N TRP A 224 9.75 -31.95 3.75
CA TRP A 224 10.34 -32.21 2.45
C TRP A 224 9.40 -31.71 1.37
N ILE A 225 9.91 -30.86 0.51
CA ILE A 225 9.15 -30.20 -0.52
C ILE A 225 9.63 -30.58 -1.93
N VAL A 226 8.69 -30.73 -2.85
CA VAL A 226 8.92 -30.75 -4.29
C VAL A 226 8.25 -29.52 -4.86
N VAL A 227 8.95 -28.77 -5.70
CA VAL A 227 8.45 -27.52 -6.27
C VAL A 227 8.74 -27.46 -7.76
N ARG A 228 7.76 -26.92 -8.51
CA ARG A 228 7.88 -26.63 -9.93
C ARG A 228 7.45 -25.21 -10.18
N LEU A 229 8.30 -24.45 -10.92
CA LEU A 229 7.90 -23.13 -11.41
C LEU A 229 6.91 -23.32 -12.56
N GLU A 230 5.72 -22.73 -12.47
CA GLU A 230 4.76 -22.70 -13.56
C GLU A 230 4.96 -21.45 -14.43
N GLU A 231 4.92 -20.28 -13.81
CA GLU A 231 5.06 -18.99 -14.49
C GLU A 231 5.81 -17.98 -13.61
N LEU A 232 6.65 -17.16 -14.21
CA LEU A 232 7.30 -16.03 -13.57
C LEU A 232 7.05 -14.79 -14.42
N HIS A 233 6.29 -13.86 -13.88
CA HIS A 233 6.00 -12.57 -14.50
C HIS A 233 6.91 -11.50 -13.91
N CYS A 234 7.99 -11.20 -14.61
CA CYS A 234 8.90 -10.12 -14.24
C CYS A 234 8.25 -8.78 -14.58
N THR A 235 8.12 -7.93 -13.57
CA THR A 235 7.57 -6.58 -13.76
C THR A 235 8.62 -5.70 -14.42
N GLU A 236 8.24 -5.05 -15.52
CA GLU A 236 9.07 -4.06 -16.19
C GLU A 236 8.85 -2.67 -15.61
N LEU A 237 9.89 -1.83 -15.66
CA LEU A 237 9.83 -0.44 -15.19
C LEU A 237 9.09 0.44 -16.22
N THR A 238 7.78 0.33 -16.26
CA THR A 238 6.90 1.19 -17.08
C THR A 238 6.82 2.61 -16.52
N ASP A 239 6.38 3.59 -17.31
CA ASP A 239 6.23 4.97 -16.84
C ASP A 239 5.28 5.08 -15.64
N SER A 240 4.20 4.31 -15.62
CA SER A 240 3.27 4.29 -14.48
C SER A 240 3.92 3.71 -13.21
N LEU A 241 4.75 2.67 -13.34
CA LEU A 241 5.51 2.11 -12.24
C LEU A 241 6.61 3.07 -11.78
N LYS A 242 7.32 3.72 -12.72
CA LYS A 242 8.31 4.77 -12.42
C LYS A 242 7.71 5.87 -11.55
N GLN A 243 6.56 6.42 -11.94
CA GLN A 243 5.86 7.44 -11.16
C GLN A 243 5.49 6.96 -9.76
N ARG A 244 4.98 5.73 -9.63
CA ARG A 244 4.63 5.14 -8.33
C ARG A 244 5.87 5.01 -7.43
N LEU A 245 6.97 4.49 -7.95
CA LEU A 245 8.22 4.33 -7.19
C LEU A 245 8.84 5.68 -6.82
N LEU A 246 8.72 6.69 -7.67
CA LEU A 246 9.14 8.05 -7.34
C LEU A 246 8.32 8.65 -6.19
N PHE A 247 7.01 8.41 -6.14
CA PHE A 247 6.20 8.80 -4.99
C PHE A 247 6.58 8.03 -3.72
N GLU A 248 6.87 6.74 -3.80
CA GLU A 248 7.38 5.95 -2.66
C GLU A 248 8.70 6.54 -2.12
N LEU A 249 9.62 6.89 -3.01
CA LEU A 249 10.88 7.57 -2.64
C LEU A 249 10.64 8.96 -2.04
N GLY A 250 9.68 9.71 -2.59
CA GLY A 250 9.26 10.99 -2.03
C GLY A 250 8.70 10.86 -0.62
N ASP A 251 7.87 9.86 -0.37
CA ASP A 251 7.33 9.57 0.96
C ASP A 251 8.45 9.19 1.95
N GLN A 252 9.42 8.37 1.53
CA GLN A 252 10.58 8.02 2.36
C GLN A 252 11.41 9.27 2.70
N HIS A 253 11.68 10.13 1.72
CA HIS A 253 12.41 11.38 1.94
C HIS A 253 11.71 12.28 2.97
N LEU A 254 10.38 12.44 2.89
CA LEU A 254 9.62 13.22 3.86
C LEU A 254 9.67 12.61 5.26
N GLU A 255 9.58 11.28 5.40
CA GLU A 255 9.68 10.59 6.69
C GLU A 255 11.08 10.78 7.32
N GLU A 256 12.14 10.74 6.53
CA GLU A 256 13.52 11.03 6.98
C GLU A 256 13.63 12.45 7.51
N GLN A 257 13.11 13.46 6.76
CA GLN A 257 13.12 14.86 7.17
C GLN A 257 12.32 15.08 8.48
N LEU A 258 11.11 14.54 8.56
CA LEU A 258 10.26 14.67 9.75
C LEU A 258 10.85 13.98 10.99
N SER A 259 11.61 12.90 10.78
CA SER A 259 12.28 12.17 11.86
C SER A 259 13.51 12.95 12.35
N ALA A 260 14.30 13.51 11.44
CA ALA A 260 15.46 14.35 11.78
C ALA A 260 15.05 15.62 12.56
N ALA A 261 13.94 16.27 12.16
CA ALA A 261 13.41 17.43 12.85
C ALA A 261 12.97 17.14 14.29
N LYS A 262 12.48 15.93 14.59
CA LYS A 262 12.13 15.50 15.96
C LYS A 262 13.35 15.38 16.85
N THR A 263 14.46 14.87 16.32
CA THR A 263 15.71 14.67 17.06
C THR A 263 16.37 16.00 17.42
N GLN A 264 16.27 17.00 16.53
CA GLN A 264 16.81 18.35 16.77
C GLN A 264 15.96 19.20 17.73
N GLY A 265 14.65 18.93 17.85
CA GLY A 265 13.76 19.66 18.77
C GLY A 265 13.72 19.10 20.20
N GLN A 266 14.47 18.02 20.49
CA GLN A 266 14.62 17.42 21.82
C GLN A 266 16.00 17.69 22.47
N ALA A 267 16.89 18.38 21.80
CA ALA A 267 18.18 18.86 22.32
C ALA A 267 18.08 20.32 22.71
#